data_e3170a0d5269928ebdf244496087c99c
#
_entry.id   e3170a0d5269928ebdf244496087c99c
#
_cell.length_a   1.000
_cell.length_b   1.000
_cell.length_c   1.000
_cell.angle_alpha   90.00
_cell.angle_beta   90.00
_cell.angle_gamma   90.00
#
_symmetry.space_group_name_H-M   'P 1'
#
loop_
_entity.id
_entity.type
_entity.pdbx_description
1 polymer ?
#
loop_
_entity_poly.entity_id
_entity_poly.type
_entity_poly.pdbx_seq_one_letter_code
_entity_poly.pdbx_strand_id
1 'polypeptide(L)'
;MSHYKPYPAYRDSGVEWIGQVPEHWESKRLRHIASFTNSNVDKKSYDGQEAVSLCNYTDVYYNDFITADLPFMQATASAAEIEQFSLKKGDVIITKDSEDPSDIGIPSLVAEDVPGVI
;
A
#
# COMPACT_ATOMS: atom_id res chain seq x y z
N MET A 1 -0.20 7.03 32.63
CA MET A 1 1.29 7.10 32.64
C MET A 1 1.85 6.28 31.52
N SER A 2 2.78 6.86 30.79
CA SER A 2 3.50 6.11 29.76
C SER A 2 4.51 5.15 30.43
N HIS A 3 4.47 3.88 30.04
CA HIS A 3 5.45 2.88 30.48
C HIS A 3 6.75 2.90 29.64
N TYR A 4 6.83 3.81 28.67
CA TYR A 4 7.99 3.92 27.80
C TYR A 4 9.06 4.77 28.44
N LYS A 5 10.30 4.27 28.41
CA LYS A 5 11.47 5.04 28.83
C LYS A 5 11.84 6.04 27.72
N PRO A 6 12.18 7.27 28.04
CA PRO A 6 12.71 8.19 27.05
C PRO A 6 14.04 7.67 26.51
N TYR A 7 14.36 8.05 25.28
CA TYR A 7 15.67 7.77 24.70
C TYR A 7 16.77 8.58 25.42
N PRO A 8 18.01 8.08 25.47
CA PRO A 8 19.09 8.75 26.21
C PRO A 8 19.49 10.10 25.63
N ALA A 9 19.34 10.31 24.31
CA ALA A 9 19.69 11.54 23.64
C ALA A 9 18.76 11.83 22.47
N TYR A 10 18.55 13.11 22.19
CA TYR A 10 17.72 13.62 21.11
C TYR A 10 18.50 14.61 20.24
N ARG A 11 18.06 14.78 19.01
CA ARG A 11 18.56 15.80 18.09
C ARG A 11 17.41 16.44 17.32
N ASP A 12 17.66 17.61 16.74
CA ASP A 12 16.72 18.24 15.83
C ASP A 12 16.55 17.36 14.58
N SER A 13 15.30 17.10 14.19
CA SER A 13 14.98 16.30 13.00
C SER A 13 15.32 17.02 11.70
N GLY A 14 15.51 18.34 11.72
CA GLY A 14 15.62 19.18 10.52
C GLY A 14 14.27 19.50 9.89
N VAL A 15 13.17 19.07 10.50
CA VAL A 15 11.80 19.30 10.02
C VAL A 15 11.02 19.98 11.16
N GLU A 16 10.59 21.23 10.93
CA GLU A 16 9.98 22.07 11.96
C GLU A 16 8.83 21.40 12.71
N TRP A 17 7.88 20.82 11.99
CA TRP A 17 6.69 20.21 12.60
C TRP A 17 6.94 18.86 13.28
N ILE A 18 8.08 18.21 13.01
CA ILE A 18 8.49 16.97 13.71
C ILE A 18 9.22 17.34 15.00
N GLY A 19 10.04 18.40 14.97
CA GLY A 19 10.83 18.82 16.12
C GLY A 19 12.01 17.90 16.39
N GLN A 20 12.16 17.50 17.64
CA GLN A 20 13.25 16.63 18.07
C GLN A 20 12.90 15.14 17.92
N VAL A 21 13.89 14.36 17.53
CA VAL A 21 13.82 12.91 17.42
C VAL A 21 14.97 12.26 18.19
N PRO A 22 14.88 10.99 18.57
CA PRO A 22 16.02 10.28 19.16
C PRO A 22 17.27 10.45 18.29
N GLU A 23 18.43 10.58 18.92
CA GLU A 23 19.68 10.92 18.24
C GLU A 23 20.01 9.97 17.07
N HIS A 24 19.70 8.69 17.22
CA HIS A 24 19.97 7.67 16.21
C HIS A 24 18.92 7.55 15.11
N TRP A 25 17.82 8.34 15.18
CA TRP A 25 16.79 8.36 14.15
C TRP A 25 17.14 9.35 13.03
N GLU A 26 16.73 9.01 11.83
CA GLU A 26 16.81 9.88 10.68
C GLU A 26 15.42 10.24 10.19
N SER A 27 15.21 11.48 9.79
CA SER A 27 14.01 11.87 9.04
C SER A 27 14.29 11.77 7.55
N LYS A 28 13.44 11.05 6.84
CA LYS A 28 13.56 10.87 5.38
C LYS A 28 12.22 11.16 4.72
N ARG A 29 12.28 11.69 3.51
CA ARG A 29 11.06 11.79 2.69
C ARG A 29 10.68 10.41 2.19
N LEU A 30 9.39 10.10 2.27
CA LEU A 30 8.87 8.79 1.88
C LEU A 30 9.29 8.38 0.45
N ARG A 31 9.33 9.34 -0.47
CA ARG A 31 9.80 9.11 -1.86
C ARG A 31 11.24 8.60 -1.98
N HIS A 32 12.05 8.72 -0.92
CA HIS A 32 13.43 8.24 -0.91
C HIS A 32 13.57 6.79 -0.44
N ILE A 33 12.51 6.23 0.15
CA ILE A 33 12.51 4.88 0.72
C ILE A 33 11.45 3.96 0.09
N ALA A 34 10.51 4.51 -0.66
CA ALA A 34 9.46 3.76 -1.31
C ALA A 34 9.10 4.38 -2.67
N SER A 35 8.62 3.55 -3.58
CA SER A 35 8.01 4.00 -4.83
C SER A 35 6.49 3.92 -4.73
N PHE A 36 5.80 4.80 -5.44
CA PHE A 36 4.35 4.88 -5.46
C PHE A 36 3.82 4.72 -6.86
N THR A 37 2.73 3.97 -6.98
CA THR A 37 2.05 3.78 -8.25
C THR A 37 0.55 3.89 -8.01
N ASN A 38 -0.14 4.64 -8.85
CA ASN A 38 -1.59 4.68 -8.86
C ASN A 38 -2.11 3.69 -9.89
N SER A 39 -2.85 2.68 -9.45
CA SER A 39 -3.50 1.75 -10.37
C SER A 39 -4.70 2.43 -11.03
N ASN A 40 -4.81 2.22 -12.33
CA ASN A 40 -5.94 2.66 -13.15
C ASN A 40 -6.59 1.48 -13.87
N VAL A 41 -6.38 0.27 -13.38
CA VAL A 41 -6.95 -0.94 -13.99
C VAL A 41 -8.47 -0.89 -13.88
N ASP A 42 -9.13 -1.11 -15.03
CA ASP A 42 -10.58 -1.12 -15.13
C ASP A 42 -11.15 -2.42 -14.53
N LYS A 43 -12.31 -2.33 -13.90
CA LYS A 43 -13.06 -3.48 -13.40
C LYS A 43 -13.76 -4.28 -14.52
N LYS A 44 -13.66 -3.82 -15.75
CA LYS A 44 -14.26 -4.48 -16.91
C LYS A 44 -13.33 -5.53 -17.50
N SER A 45 -13.92 -6.47 -18.22
CA SER A 45 -13.17 -7.48 -18.97
C SER A 45 -13.24 -7.16 -20.46
N TYR A 46 -12.11 -7.31 -21.15
CA TYR A 46 -11.98 -7.03 -22.57
C TYR A 46 -11.42 -8.26 -23.29
N ASP A 47 -11.92 -8.52 -24.50
CA ASP A 47 -11.41 -9.58 -25.36
C ASP A 47 -9.95 -9.29 -25.75
N GLY A 48 -9.14 -10.34 -25.78
CA GLY A 48 -7.72 -10.25 -26.14
C GLY A 48 -6.80 -9.85 -24.98
N GLN A 49 -7.35 -9.54 -23.81
CA GLN A 49 -6.57 -9.30 -22.60
C GLN A 49 -6.45 -10.57 -21.75
N GLU A 50 -5.43 -10.61 -20.92
CA GLU A 50 -5.19 -11.71 -19.99
C GLU A 50 -6.11 -11.64 -18.78
N ALA A 51 -6.58 -12.80 -18.31
CA ALA A 51 -7.38 -12.89 -17.08
C ALA A 51 -6.52 -12.62 -15.86
N VAL A 52 -7.03 -11.79 -14.96
CA VAL A 52 -6.37 -11.41 -13.71
C VAL A 52 -7.37 -11.43 -12.56
N SER A 53 -6.85 -11.53 -11.35
CA SER A 53 -7.60 -11.29 -10.13
C SER A 53 -7.35 -9.84 -9.69
N LEU A 54 -8.41 -9.07 -9.54
CA LEU A 54 -8.32 -7.65 -9.22
C LEU A 54 -8.49 -7.41 -7.73
N CYS A 55 -7.48 -6.82 -7.10
CA CYS A 55 -7.57 -6.35 -5.73
C CYS A 55 -8.27 -5.00 -5.70
N ASN A 56 -9.46 -4.97 -5.14
CA ASN A 56 -10.32 -3.79 -5.11
C ASN A 56 -10.21 -3.03 -3.79
N TYR A 57 -10.83 -1.86 -3.75
CA TYR A 57 -10.95 -1.03 -2.56
C TYR A 57 -11.42 -1.81 -1.32
N THR A 58 -12.48 -2.62 -1.48
CA THR A 58 -13.04 -3.39 -0.36
C THR A 58 -12.09 -4.46 0.16
N ASP A 59 -11.28 -5.06 -0.70
CA ASP A 59 -10.26 -6.03 -0.29
C ASP A 59 -9.21 -5.36 0.61
N VAL A 60 -8.82 -4.15 0.29
CA VAL A 60 -7.87 -3.36 1.08
C VAL A 60 -8.51 -2.86 2.36
N TYR A 61 -9.71 -2.31 2.27
CA TYR A 61 -10.40 -1.67 3.39
C TYR A 61 -10.71 -2.64 4.53
N TYR A 62 -11.15 -3.85 4.21
CA TYR A 62 -11.59 -4.84 5.19
C TYR A 62 -10.52 -5.84 5.62
N ASN A 63 -9.31 -5.78 5.07
CA ASN A 63 -8.26 -6.74 5.39
C ASN A 63 -6.95 -6.03 5.70
N ASP A 64 -6.38 -6.33 6.85
CA ASP A 64 -5.04 -5.85 7.22
C ASP A 64 -3.96 -6.48 6.34
N PHE A 65 -4.24 -7.67 5.78
CA PHE A 65 -3.34 -8.42 4.93
C PHE A 65 -4.02 -8.88 3.65
N ILE A 66 -3.34 -8.75 2.53
CA ILE A 66 -3.75 -9.32 1.26
C ILE A 66 -3.09 -10.69 1.14
N THR A 67 -3.90 -11.73 1.02
CA THR A 67 -3.50 -13.13 0.90
C THR A 67 -4.14 -13.78 -0.31
N ALA A 68 -3.59 -14.90 -0.77
CA ALA A 68 -4.04 -15.56 -1.99
C ALA A 68 -5.45 -16.17 -1.91
N ASP A 69 -5.97 -16.38 -0.70
CA ASP A 69 -7.29 -16.96 -0.44
C ASP A 69 -8.44 -15.94 -0.45
N LEU A 70 -8.14 -14.65 -0.61
CA LEU A 70 -9.20 -13.64 -0.69
C LEU A 70 -10.02 -13.81 -1.99
N PRO A 71 -11.34 -13.51 -1.92
CA PRO A 71 -12.24 -13.68 -3.07
C PRO A 71 -12.12 -12.50 -4.05
N PHE A 72 -10.98 -12.38 -4.73
CA PHE A 72 -10.75 -11.29 -5.67
C PHE A 72 -11.73 -11.32 -6.85
N MET A 73 -12.09 -10.14 -7.31
CA MET A 73 -12.87 -9.98 -8.51
C MET A 73 -12.08 -10.43 -9.75
N GLN A 74 -12.71 -11.18 -10.63
CA GLN A 74 -12.09 -11.56 -11.90
C GLN A 74 -12.27 -10.45 -12.94
N ALA A 75 -11.20 -10.10 -13.60
CA ALA A 75 -11.17 -9.08 -14.65
C ALA A 75 -10.11 -9.45 -15.69
N THR A 76 -9.85 -8.58 -16.63
CA THR A 76 -8.75 -8.70 -17.57
C THR A 76 -7.85 -7.48 -17.51
N ALA A 77 -6.60 -7.64 -17.91
CA ALA A 77 -5.65 -6.54 -17.97
C ALA A 77 -4.71 -6.70 -19.17
N SER A 78 -4.19 -5.58 -19.64
CA SER A 78 -3.15 -5.60 -20.67
C SER A 78 -1.83 -6.10 -20.09
N ALA A 79 -0.92 -6.54 -20.96
CA ALA A 79 0.42 -6.97 -20.52
C ALA A 79 1.17 -5.86 -19.78
N ALA A 80 1.03 -4.61 -20.21
CA ALA A 80 1.64 -3.47 -19.56
C ALA A 80 1.08 -3.21 -18.14
N GLU A 81 -0.23 -3.35 -17.97
CA GLU A 81 -0.87 -3.23 -16.66
C GLU A 81 -0.46 -4.35 -15.71
N ILE A 82 -0.38 -5.59 -16.21
CA ILE A 82 0.08 -6.74 -15.44
C ILE A 82 1.53 -6.52 -14.98
N GLU A 83 2.40 -6.07 -15.86
CA GLU A 83 3.79 -5.79 -15.52
C GLU A 83 3.92 -4.69 -14.46
N GLN A 84 3.14 -3.62 -14.58
CA GLN A 84 3.22 -2.45 -13.71
C GLN A 84 2.54 -2.66 -12.35
N PHE A 85 1.39 -3.34 -12.32
CA PHE A 85 0.51 -3.38 -11.15
C PHE A 85 0.40 -4.73 -10.47
N SER A 86 1.11 -5.76 -10.92
CA SER A 86 1.11 -7.06 -10.22
C SER A 86 1.61 -6.89 -8.79
N LEU A 87 0.83 -7.42 -7.86
CA LEU A 87 1.15 -7.34 -6.44
C LEU A 87 2.28 -8.30 -6.09
N LYS A 88 3.18 -7.84 -5.25
CA LYS A 88 4.33 -8.61 -4.75
C LYS A 88 4.30 -8.63 -3.24
N LYS A 89 4.74 -9.73 -2.66
CA LYS A 89 4.93 -9.84 -1.22
C LYS A 89 5.74 -8.66 -0.69
N GLY A 90 5.22 -8.00 0.33
CA GLY A 90 5.83 -6.82 0.93
C GLY A 90 5.27 -5.49 0.41
N ASP A 91 4.48 -5.50 -0.67
CA ASP A 91 3.78 -4.30 -1.13
C ASP A 91 2.75 -3.86 -0.09
N VAL A 92 2.60 -2.57 0.07
CA VAL A 92 1.53 -1.97 0.86
C VAL A 92 0.56 -1.27 -0.10
N ILE A 93 -0.71 -1.66 -0.01
CA ILE A 93 -1.78 -1.04 -0.79
C ILE A 93 -2.55 -0.12 0.13
N ILE A 94 -2.88 1.06 -0.34
CA ILE A 94 -3.67 2.02 0.44
C ILE A 94 -4.90 2.46 -0.35
N THR A 95 -5.98 2.70 0.37
CA THR A 95 -7.19 3.27 -0.21
C THR A 95 -6.94 4.72 -0.62
N LYS A 96 -7.42 5.09 -1.80
CA LYS A 96 -7.15 6.39 -2.42
C LYS A 96 -8.39 7.27 -2.50
N ASP A 97 -9.47 6.70 -2.98
CA ASP A 97 -10.69 7.44 -3.27
C ASP A 97 -11.83 6.99 -2.36
N SER A 98 -12.40 7.92 -1.62
CA SER A 98 -13.60 7.70 -0.82
C SER A 98 -14.34 9.01 -0.64
N GLU A 99 -15.66 8.94 -0.44
CA GLU A 99 -16.47 10.09 -0.07
C GLU A 99 -16.20 10.54 1.37
N ASP A 100 -15.78 9.62 2.23
CA ASP A 100 -15.40 9.92 3.60
C ASP A 100 -13.87 10.04 3.72
N PRO A 101 -13.34 11.20 4.13
CA PRO A 101 -11.90 11.36 4.32
C PRO A 101 -11.26 10.36 5.29
N SER A 102 -12.02 9.83 6.26
CA SER A 102 -11.51 8.85 7.22
C SER A 102 -11.21 7.49 6.60
N ASP A 103 -11.75 7.21 5.41
CA ASP A 103 -11.53 5.97 4.68
C ASP A 103 -10.37 6.04 3.68
N ILE A 104 -9.71 7.18 3.60
CA ILE A 104 -8.55 7.40 2.71
C ILE A 104 -7.27 7.07 3.47
N GLY A 105 -6.38 6.33 2.81
CA GLY A 105 -5.09 5.96 3.38
C GLY A 105 -5.15 4.72 4.28
N ILE A 106 -6.21 3.94 4.22
CA ILE A 106 -6.31 2.67 4.94
C ILE A 106 -5.36 1.66 4.28
N PRO A 107 -4.38 1.11 5.03
CA PRO A 107 -3.37 0.24 4.47
C PRO A 107 -3.74 -1.23 4.54
N SER A 108 -3.22 -2.02 3.61
CA SER A 108 -3.19 -3.47 3.67
C SER A 108 -1.83 -3.96 3.15
N LEU A 109 -1.22 -4.90 3.86
CA LEU A 109 0.07 -5.47 3.49
C LEU A 109 -0.13 -6.74 2.66
N VAL A 110 0.54 -6.83 1.51
CA VAL A 110 0.63 -8.08 0.76
C VAL A 110 1.55 -9.03 1.52
N ALA A 111 0.96 -9.98 2.26
CA ALA A 111 1.65 -10.79 3.25
C ALA A 111 2.33 -12.03 2.67
N GLU A 112 1.95 -12.43 1.47
CA GLU A 112 2.46 -13.61 0.78
C GLU A 112 2.45 -13.41 -0.74
N ASP A 113 3.01 -14.35 -1.48
CA ASP A 113 2.92 -14.33 -2.94
C ASP A 113 1.49 -14.51 -3.40
N VAL A 114 1.01 -13.61 -4.25
CA VAL A 114 -0.35 -13.60 -4.79
C VAL A 114 -0.30 -13.58 -6.33
N PRO A 115 0.11 -14.69 -6.96
CA PRO A 115 0.26 -14.72 -8.41
C PRO A 115 -1.06 -14.42 -9.13
N GLY A 116 -0.99 -13.62 -10.20
CA GLY A 116 -2.15 -13.24 -10.99
C GLY A 116 -3.05 -12.18 -10.36
N VAL A 117 -2.67 -11.62 -9.22
CA VAL A 117 -3.40 -10.52 -8.55
C VAL A 117 -2.75 -9.18 -8.89
N ILE A 118 -3.57 -8.22 -9.34
CA ILE A 118 -3.13 -6.87 -9.65
C ILE A 118 -3.98 -5.82 -8.94
#